data_4a1ec1cbcf66c54e7da8ed630a15e924
#
_entry.id   4a1ec1cbcf66c54e7da8ed630a15e924
#
_cell.length_a   1.000
_cell.length_b   1.000
_cell.length_c   1.000
_cell.angle_alpha   90.00
_cell.angle_beta   90.00
_cell.angle_gamma   90.00
#
_symmetry.space_group_name_H-M   'P 1'
#
loop_
_entity.id
_entity.type
_entity.pdbx_description
1 polymer ?
#
loop_
_entity_poly.entity_id
_entity_poly.type
_entity_poly.pdbx_seq_one_letter_code
_entity_poly.pdbx_strand_id
1 'polypeptide(L)'
;MLLAPGKGFVFLASTKSGSTSIETAFMSHSQMILRKPPAIKHTTYAGFQRFLQPFLNSKGFPRESYEVVCVFREPIDWLSSWWRYRSREKLANPTDPKHRNYTGEVTFEQFARAYMEGSEQFAQVGRPSRFVRPRSGQVEVDRIFRYDRLDLLVDFLCEKVGEEVEVGSANTSPDRSFFLSRECETELREFFAPEYRIYERAIGG
;
A
#
# COMPACT_ATOMS: atom_id res chain seq x y z
N MET A 1 -0.46 -3.05 -9.52
CA MET A 1 1.00 -3.07 -9.78
C MET A 1 1.24 -2.79 -11.23
N LEU A 2 2.20 -1.94 -11.53
CA LEU A 2 2.63 -1.62 -12.89
C LEU A 2 4.08 -2.10 -13.08
N LEU A 3 4.32 -2.80 -14.17
CA LEU A 3 5.66 -3.18 -14.59
C LEU A 3 5.98 -2.45 -15.89
N ALA A 4 6.82 -1.45 -15.79
CA ALA A 4 7.27 -0.60 -16.88
C ALA A 4 8.82 -0.59 -16.98
N PRO A 5 9.49 -1.78 -17.04
CA PRO A 5 10.94 -1.82 -17.06
C PRO A 5 11.55 -1.13 -18.27
N GLY A 6 10.84 -1.10 -19.41
CA GLY A 6 11.26 -0.32 -20.59
C GLY A 6 11.21 1.20 -20.40
N LYS A 7 10.52 1.69 -19.36
CA LYS A 7 10.51 3.08 -18.88
C LYS A 7 11.38 3.26 -17.62
N GLY A 8 12.05 2.21 -17.17
CA GLY A 8 12.96 2.26 -16.03
C GLY A 8 12.28 2.21 -14.66
N PHE A 9 11.04 1.70 -14.53
CA PHE A 9 10.40 1.55 -13.23
C PHE A 9 9.49 0.32 -13.09
N VAL A 10 9.28 -0.10 -11.84
CA VAL A 10 8.23 -1.02 -11.40
C VAL A 10 7.53 -0.39 -10.19
N PHE A 11 6.24 -0.14 -10.30
CA PHE A 11 5.42 0.38 -9.21
C PHE A 11 4.70 -0.74 -8.48
N LEU A 12 5.10 -0.99 -7.23
CA LEU A 12 4.43 -1.93 -6.34
C LEU A 12 3.20 -1.29 -5.71
N ALA A 13 2.02 -1.86 -5.98
CA ALA A 13 0.75 -1.35 -5.47
C ALA A 13 0.54 -1.75 -4.01
N SER A 14 1.11 -1.03 -3.06
CA SER A 14 0.86 -1.24 -1.63
C SER A 14 -0.62 -1.01 -1.28
N THR A 15 -1.09 -1.70 -0.24
CA THR A 15 -2.50 -1.60 0.18
C THR A 15 -2.78 -0.25 0.83
N LYS A 16 -3.96 0.34 0.55
CA LYS A 16 -4.44 1.58 1.19
C LYS A 16 -3.55 2.82 0.97
N SER A 17 -2.82 2.85 -0.15
CA SER A 17 -1.86 3.91 -0.51
C SER A 17 -2.23 4.66 -1.81
N GLY A 18 -3.50 4.73 -2.19
CA GLY A 18 -3.92 5.40 -3.42
C GLY A 18 -3.47 4.73 -4.73
N SER A 19 -2.91 3.51 -4.66
CA SER A 19 -2.32 2.82 -5.80
C SER A 19 -3.24 2.67 -7.02
N THR A 20 -4.56 2.70 -6.85
CA THR A 20 -5.51 2.58 -7.96
C THR A 20 -5.48 3.82 -8.87
N SER A 21 -5.35 5.02 -8.31
CA SER A 21 -5.23 6.27 -9.08
C SER A 21 -3.95 6.26 -9.92
N ILE A 22 -2.83 5.92 -9.30
CA ILE A 22 -1.53 5.80 -9.97
C ILE A 22 -1.59 4.74 -11.09
N GLU A 23 -2.13 3.55 -10.80
CA GLU A 23 -2.27 2.49 -11.80
C GLU A 23 -3.15 2.93 -12.98
N THR A 24 -4.23 3.67 -12.74
CA THR A 24 -5.11 4.13 -13.80
C THR A 24 -4.43 5.17 -14.69
N ALA A 25 -3.69 6.11 -14.09
CA ALA A 25 -3.00 7.17 -14.80
C ALA A 25 -1.83 6.64 -15.67
N PHE A 26 -1.03 5.71 -15.13
CA PHE A 26 0.20 5.25 -15.80
C PHE A 26 0.07 3.89 -16.51
N MET A 27 -1.13 3.30 -16.61
CA MET A 27 -1.30 1.97 -17.21
C MET A 27 -0.90 1.91 -18.69
N SER A 28 -1.12 2.96 -19.47
CA SER A 28 -0.76 3.04 -20.89
C SER A 28 0.74 2.99 -21.13
N HIS A 29 1.55 3.36 -20.13
CA HIS A 29 3.01 3.38 -20.19
C HIS A 29 3.66 2.08 -19.69
N SER A 30 2.86 1.10 -19.27
CA SER A 30 3.33 -0.13 -18.63
C SER A 30 3.29 -1.33 -19.58
N GLN A 31 4.36 -2.13 -19.61
CA GLN A 31 4.41 -3.37 -20.39
C GLN A 31 3.51 -4.47 -19.78
N MET A 32 3.34 -4.46 -18.45
CA MET A 32 2.45 -5.39 -17.75
C MET A 32 1.72 -4.70 -16.62
N ILE A 33 0.45 -5.10 -16.41
CA ILE A 33 -0.41 -4.56 -15.37
C ILE A 33 -1.03 -5.71 -14.59
N LEU A 34 -0.83 -5.73 -13.27
CA LEU A 34 -1.40 -6.74 -12.37
C LEU A 34 -2.49 -6.08 -11.50
N ARG A 35 -3.76 -6.31 -11.82
CA ARG A 35 -4.90 -5.64 -11.16
C ARG A 35 -5.83 -6.56 -10.38
N LYS A 36 -6.01 -7.79 -10.81
CA LYS A 36 -6.95 -8.75 -10.19
C LYS A 36 -6.39 -10.18 -10.23
N PRO A 37 -6.68 -10.99 -9.24
CA PRO A 37 -7.33 -10.66 -7.96
C PRO A 37 -6.44 -9.78 -7.05
N PRO A 38 -6.96 -9.27 -5.91
CA PRO A 38 -6.19 -8.41 -5.01
C PRO A 38 -4.83 -8.99 -4.57
N ALA A 39 -4.74 -10.30 -4.37
CA ALA A 39 -3.50 -10.98 -4.02
C ALA A 39 -2.40 -10.84 -5.09
N ILE A 40 -2.79 -10.75 -6.36
CA ILE A 40 -1.85 -10.49 -7.48
C ILE A 40 -1.54 -9.00 -7.55
N LYS A 41 -2.56 -8.13 -7.46
CA LYS A 41 -2.37 -6.67 -7.47
C LYS A 41 -1.38 -6.22 -6.40
N HIS A 42 -1.56 -6.71 -5.18
CA HIS A 42 -0.80 -6.30 -4.00
C HIS A 42 0.35 -7.28 -3.70
N THR A 43 1.01 -7.78 -4.74
CA THR A 43 2.23 -8.59 -4.60
C THR A 43 3.29 -7.80 -3.85
N THR A 44 3.82 -8.37 -2.76
CA THR A 44 4.88 -7.79 -1.95
C THR A 44 6.21 -7.74 -2.70
N TYR A 45 7.18 -6.99 -2.19
CA TYR A 45 8.52 -6.98 -2.78
C TYR A 45 9.15 -8.38 -2.82
N ALA A 46 9.01 -9.17 -1.75
CA ALA A 46 9.48 -10.58 -1.75
C ALA A 46 8.78 -11.44 -2.82
N GLY A 47 7.49 -11.20 -3.06
CA GLY A 47 6.75 -11.86 -4.15
C GLY A 47 7.23 -11.40 -5.53
N PHE A 48 7.49 -10.10 -5.69
CA PHE A 48 8.08 -9.55 -6.91
C PHE A 48 9.44 -10.20 -7.21
N GLN A 49 10.35 -10.23 -6.24
CA GLN A 49 11.67 -10.86 -6.39
C GLN A 49 11.59 -12.33 -6.76
N ARG A 50 10.64 -13.06 -6.20
CA ARG A 50 10.50 -14.50 -6.41
C ARG A 50 9.92 -14.86 -7.79
N PHE A 51 8.93 -14.12 -8.27
CA PHE A 51 8.13 -14.53 -9.43
C PHE A 51 8.27 -13.61 -10.63
N LEU A 52 8.36 -12.29 -10.42
CA LEU A 52 8.30 -11.31 -11.50
C LEU A 52 9.69 -10.86 -11.96
N GLN A 53 10.61 -10.65 -11.04
CA GLN A 53 11.99 -10.26 -11.37
C GLN A 53 12.70 -11.30 -12.25
N PRO A 54 12.65 -12.62 -11.99
CA PRO A 54 13.25 -13.62 -12.90
C PRO A 54 12.59 -13.62 -14.28
N PHE A 55 11.27 -13.40 -14.34
CA PHE A 55 10.56 -13.25 -15.60
C PHE A 55 11.05 -12.04 -16.38
N LEU A 56 11.15 -10.85 -15.75
CA LEU A 56 11.67 -9.64 -16.39
C LEU A 56 13.11 -9.84 -16.89
N ASN A 57 13.97 -10.43 -16.07
CA ASN A 57 15.35 -10.75 -16.46
C ASN A 57 15.39 -11.62 -17.72
N SER A 58 14.52 -12.65 -17.82
CA SER A 58 14.44 -13.53 -18.99
C SER A 58 13.96 -12.84 -20.27
N LYS A 59 13.35 -11.64 -20.13
CA LYS A 59 12.86 -10.81 -21.22
C LYS A 59 13.79 -9.63 -21.57
N GLY A 60 15.02 -9.63 -21.05
CA GLY A 60 16.01 -8.60 -21.33
C GLY A 60 15.91 -7.34 -20.48
N PHE A 61 15.19 -7.41 -19.35
CA PHE A 61 15.13 -6.33 -18.36
C PHE A 61 15.82 -6.76 -17.06
N PRO A 62 17.16 -6.67 -16.98
CA PRO A 62 17.88 -7.02 -15.77
C PRO A 62 17.51 -6.07 -14.61
N ARG A 63 17.71 -6.52 -13.35
CA ARG A 63 17.26 -5.78 -12.16
C ARG A 63 17.78 -4.35 -12.08
N GLU A 64 18.97 -4.10 -12.54
CA GLU A 64 19.63 -2.79 -12.57
C GLU A 64 19.07 -1.83 -13.64
N SER A 65 18.24 -2.30 -14.56
CA SER A 65 17.67 -1.46 -15.63
C SER A 65 16.41 -0.69 -15.20
N TYR A 66 15.89 -0.93 -13.98
CA TYR A 66 14.68 -0.26 -13.48
C TYR A 66 14.70 -0.08 -11.97
N GLU A 67 14.02 0.94 -11.51
CA GLU A 67 13.80 1.18 -10.07
C GLU A 67 12.47 0.58 -9.62
N VAL A 68 12.49 -0.13 -8.49
CA VAL A 68 11.28 -0.64 -7.84
C VAL A 68 10.82 0.40 -6.84
N VAL A 69 9.60 0.91 -7.03
CA VAL A 69 9.07 2.00 -6.22
C VAL A 69 7.71 1.65 -5.61
N CYS A 70 7.39 2.24 -4.46
CA CYS A 70 6.09 2.10 -3.83
C CYS A 70 5.72 3.33 -3.00
N VAL A 71 4.48 3.35 -2.52
CA VAL A 71 3.98 4.36 -1.58
C VAL A 71 3.86 3.74 -0.19
N PHE A 72 4.29 4.49 0.82
CA PHE A 72 4.11 4.15 2.22
C PHE A 72 3.29 5.23 2.92
N ARG A 73 2.25 4.81 3.62
CA ARG A 73 1.35 5.70 4.33
C ARG A 73 1.74 5.78 5.80
N GLU A 74 1.48 6.92 6.44
CA GLU A 74 1.65 7.04 7.89
C GLU A 74 0.92 5.88 8.59
N PRO A 75 1.56 5.19 9.53
CA PRO A 75 1.07 3.89 10.02
C PRO A 75 -0.33 3.92 10.65
N ILE A 76 -0.64 4.94 11.46
CA ILE A 76 -1.97 5.09 12.08
C ILE A 76 -3.00 5.47 11.02
N ASP A 77 -2.66 6.35 10.10
CA ASP A 77 -3.54 6.72 9.00
C ASP A 77 -3.78 5.54 8.03
N TRP A 78 -2.77 4.69 7.80
CA TRP A 78 -2.95 3.44 7.07
C TRP A 78 -3.93 2.50 7.77
N LEU A 79 -3.82 2.34 9.08
CA LEU A 79 -4.72 1.49 9.87
C LEU A 79 -6.14 2.05 9.86
N SER A 80 -6.30 3.38 10.03
CA SER A 80 -7.60 4.05 9.98
C SER A 80 -8.27 3.90 8.60
N SER A 81 -7.46 3.90 7.53
CA SER A 81 -7.95 3.65 6.17
C SER A 81 -8.50 2.23 5.98
N TRP A 82 -7.95 1.22 6.67
CA TRP A 82 -8.52 -0.12 6.70
C TRP A 82 -9.83 -0.17 7.47
N TRP A 83 -9.89 0.46 8.63
CA TRP A 83 -11.11 0.56 9.43
C TRP A 83 -12.23 1.23 8.63
N ARG A 84 -12.00 2.39 8.01
CA ARG A 84 -12.96 3.05 7.10
C ARG A 84 -13.34 2.19 5.90
N TYR A 85 -12.40 1.49 5.29
CA TYR A 85 -12.67 0.60 4.18
C TYR A 85 -13.60 -0.55 4.55
N ARG A 86 -13.44 -1.10 5.75
CA ARG A 86 -14.25 -2.21 6.26
C ARG A 86 -15.63 -1.78 6.79
N SER A 87 -15.90 -0.48 6.98
CA SER A 87 -17.22 0.06 7.33
C SER A 87 -18.15 0.28 6.13
N ARG A 88 -17.75 -0.10 4.93
CA ARG A 88 -18.59 0.06 3.72
C ARG A 88 -19.84 -0.78 3.79
N GLU A 89 -20.96 -0.21 3.33
CA GLU A 89 -22.29 -0.84 3.32
C GLU A 89 -22.30 -2.26 2.70
N LYS A 90 -21.50 -2.46 1.65
CA LYS A 90 -21.35 -3.79 1.04
C LYS A 90 -20.95 -4.87 2.04
N LEU A 91 -20.17 -4.55 3.07
CA LEU A 91 -19.75 -5.50 4.11
C LEU A 91 -20.74 -5.61 5.27
N ALA A 92 -21.71 -4.71 5.36
CA ALA A 92 -22.74 -4.72 6.40
C ALA A 92 -23.72 -5.89 6.26
N ASN A 93 -23.86 -6.46 5.05
CA ASN A 93 -24.77 -7.57 4.82
C ASN A 93 -24.27 -8.86 5.50
N PRO A 94 -25.00 -9.42 6.48
CA PRO A 94 -24.61 -10.65 7.19
C PRO A 94 -24.42 -11.87 6.29
N THR A 95 -25.02 -11.88 5.10
CA THR A 95 -24.89 -12.98 4.14
C THR A 95 -23.63 -12.88 3.26
N ASP A 96 -22.92 -11.75 3.28
CA ASP A 96 -21.64 -11.62 2.57
C ASP A 96 -20.56 -12.44 3.31
N PRO A 97 -19.84 -13.34 2.64
CA PRO A 97 -18.75 -14.12 3.26
C PRO A 97 -17.67 -13.25 3.93
N LYS A 98 -17.59 -11.97 3.58
CA LYS A 98 -16.65 -10.99 4.15
C LYS A 98 -17.25 -10.17 5.29
N HIS A 99 -18.50 -10.40 5.68
CA HIS A 99 -19.18 -9.68 6.78
C HIS A 99 -18.37 -9.72 8.09
N ARG A 100 -17.68 -10.83 8.37
CA ARG A 100 -16.77 -10.95 9.51
C ARG A 100 -15.66 -9.90 9.57
N ASN A 101 -15.43 -9.15 8.50
CA ASN A 101 -14.49 -8.04 8.45
C ASN A 101 -15.17 -6.66 8.64
N TYR A 102 -16.49 -6.62 8.82
CA TYR A 102 -17.23 -5.37 8.92
C TYR A 102 -16.92 -4.60 10.20
N THR A 103 -16.74 -3.28 10.09
CA THR A 103 -16.36 -2.39 11.19
C THR A 103 -17.33 -1.23 11.41
N GLY A 104 -18.55 -1.29 10.85
CA GLY A 104 -19.50 -0.19 10.95
C GLY A 104 -19.84 0.21 12.38
N GLU A 105 -19.91 -0.75 13.29
CA GLU A 105 -20.24 -0.57 14.71
C GLU A 105 -19.01 -0.54 15.63
N VAL A 106 -17.82 -0.74 15.06
CA VAL A 106 -16.56 -0.78 15.80
C VAL A 106 -15.92 0.61 15.80
N THR A 107 -15.55 1.15 16.95
CA THR A 107 -14.77 2.40 17.03
C THR A 107 -13.36 2.18 16.52
N PHE A 108 -12.66 3.26 16.13
CA PHE A 108 -11.27 3.10 15.66
C PHE A 108 -10.35 2.63 16.80
N GLU A 109 -10.58 3.05 18.05
CA GLU A 109 -9.79 2.58 19.19
C GLU A 109 -10.00 1.08 19.45
N GLN A 110 -11.23 0.58 19.38
CA GLN A 110 -11.50 -0.87 19.47
C GLN A 110 -10.80 -1.64 18.33
N PHE A 111 -10.83 -1.10 17.12
CA PHE A 111 -10.12 -1.69 15.98
C PHE A 111 -8.60 -1.71 16.19
N ALA A 112 -8.02 -0.62 16.71
CA ALA A 112 -6.59 -0.51 16.97
C ALA A 112 -6.13 -1.49 18.05
N ARG A 113 -6.88 -1.60 19.17
CA ARG A 113 -6.58 -2.58 20.23
C ARG A 113 -6.66 -4.01 19.72
N ALA A 114 -7.75 -4.38 19.03
CA ALA A 114 -7.90 -5.69 18.42
C ALA A 114 -6.80 -6.00 17.38
N TYR A 115 -6.31 -4.98 16.67
CA TYR A 115 -5.20 -5.12 15.73
C TYR A 115 -3.87 -5.43 16.44
N MET A 116 -3.56 -4.73 17.54
CA MET A 116 -2.35 -4.98 18.33
C MET A 116 -2.38 -6.36 18.98
N GLU A 117 -3.52 -6.76 19.51
CA GLU A 117 -3.73 -8.08 20.15
C GLU A 117 -3.78 -9.23 19.13
N GLY A 118 -4.18 -8.95 17.88
CA GLY A 118 -4.41 -9.98 16.87
C GLY A 118 -5.66 -10.84 17.15
N SER A 119 -6.56 -10.34 18.01
CA SER A 119 -7.69 -11.10 18.58
C SER A 119 -8.86 -11.25 17.60
N GLU A 120 -9.13 -10.22 16.76
CA GLU A 120 -10.36 -10.13 16.01
C GLU A 120 -10.15 -10.21 14.49
N GLN A 121 -11.01 -10.96 13.81
CA GLN A 121 -10.98 -11.10 12.35
C GLN A 121 -11.14 -9.76 11.62
N PHE A 122 -11.98 -8.85 12.15
CA PHE A 122 -12.17 -7.54 11.56
C PHE A 122 -10.92 -6.65 11.63
N ALA A 123 -9.94 -6.98 12.46
CA ALA A 123 -8.69 -6.24 12.58
C ALA A 123 -7.49 -6.90 11.85
N GLN A 124 -7.67 -8.08 11.27
CA GLN A 124 -6.59 -8.77 10.55
C GLN A 124 -6.36 -8.14 9.17
N VAL A 125 -5.44 -7.19 9.09
CA VAL A 125 -5.10 -6.44 7.86
C VAL A 125 -3.63 -6.56 7.43
N GLY A 126 -2.83 -7.34 8.16
CA GLY A 126 -1.39 -7.49 7.94
C GLY A 126 -0.60 -6.28 8.45
N ARG A 127 0.64 -6.12 7.98
CA ARG A 127 1.53 -5.01 8.36
C ARG A 127 2.14 -4.36 7.12
N PRO A 128 2.15 -3.03 7.00
CA PRO A 128 2.71 -2.37 5.82
C PRO A 128 4.22 -2.59 5.65
N SER A 129 4.97 -2.77 6.74
CA SER A 129 6.41 -3.10 6.67
C SER A 129 6.71 -4.40 5.93
N ARG A 130 5.81 -5.40 6.02
CA ARG A 130 5.96 -6.67 5.31
C ARG A 130 5.86 -6.53 3.80
N PHE A 131 5.22 -5.46 3.33
CA PHE A 131 5.05 -5.23 1.90
C PHE A 131 6.36 -4.86 1.21
N VAL A 132 7.19 -4.05 1.87
CA VAL A 132 8.42 -3.50 1.30
C VAL A 132 9.66 -4.33 1.60
N ARG A 133 9.59 -5.27 2.54
CA ARG A 133 10.73 -6.07 2.96
C ARG A 133 10.90 -7.31 2.10
N PRO A 134 12.15 -7.67 1.74
CA PRO A 134 12.47 -8.97 1.19
C PRO A 134 12.41 -10.06 2.28
N ARG A 135 12.60 -11.30 1.90
CA ARG A 135 12.71 -12.43 2.84
C ARG A 135 13.85 -12.27 3.86
N SER A 136 14.93 -11.58 3.47
CA SER A 136 16.10 -11.27 4.31
C SER A 136 15.82 -10.27 5.45
N GLY A 137 14.65 -9.62 5.46
CA GLY A 137 14.28 -8.64 6.49
C GLY A 137 14.84 -7.23 6.27
N GLN A 138 15.65 -7.01 5.25
CA GLN A 138 16.11 -5.67 4.84
C GLN A 138 15.13 -5.04 3.83
N VAL A 139 15.03 -3.72 3.84
CA VAL A 139 14.26 -2.97 2.83
C VAL A 139 15.13 -2.84 1.57
N GLU A 140 14.69 -3.41 0.46
CA GLU A 140 15.40 -3.40 -0.83
C GLU A 140 14.56 -2.79 -1.96
N VAL A 141 13.48 -2.09 -1.63
CA VAL A 141 12.75 -1.25 -2.57
C VAL A 141 13.58 0.01 -2.81
N ASP A 142 13.84 0.36 -4.07
CA ASP A 142 14.76 1.44 -4.41
C ASP A 142 14.26 2.80 -3.94
N ARG A 143 12.95 3.05 -4.08
CA ARG A 143 12.33 4.29 -3.57
C ARG A 143 11.01 4.00 -2.89
N ILE A 144 10.85 4.61 -1.73
CA ILE A 144 9.59 4.63 -0.97
C ILE A 144 9.14 6.08 -0.89
N PHE A 145 7.96 6.38 -1.44
CA PHE A 145 7.35 7.71 -1.38
C PHE A 145 6.32 7.77 -0.27
N ARG A 146 6.23 8.91 0.41
CA ARG A 146 5.18 9.13 1.40
C ARG A 146 3.82 9.36 0.72
N TYR A 147 2.76 8.83 1.32
CA TYR A 147 1.39 8.99 0.81
C TYR A 147 0.91 10.44 0.81
N ASP A 148 1.30 11.24 1.79
CA ASP A 148 1.02 12.66 1.89
C ASP A 148 1.83 13.53 0.91
N ARG A 149 2.75 12.92 0.18
CA ARG A 149 3.57 13.53 -0.88
C ARG A 149 3.53 12.70 -2.17
N LEU A 150 2.30 12.32 -2.58
CA LEU A 150 2.09 11.62 -3.86
C LEU A 150 2.51 12.45 -5.07
N ASP A 151 2.55 13.78 -4.93
CA ASP A 151 3.12 14.70 -5.91
C ASP A 151 4.52 14.26 -6.35
N LEU A 152 5.41 13.95 -5.40
CA LEU A 152 6.78 13.52 -5.70
C LEU A 152 6.87 12.17 -6.42
N LEU A 153 5.94 11.25 -6.16
CA LEU A 153 5.85 10.02 -6.93
C LEU A 153 5.38 10.29 -8.36
N VAL A 154 4.37 11.15 -8.51
CA VAL A 154 3.84 11.51 -9.84
C VAL A 154 4.91 12.18 -10.67
N ASP A 155 5.64 13.16 -10.13
CA ASP A 155 6.77 13.83 -10.79
C ASP A 155 7.84 12.83 -11.25
N PHE A 156 8.23 11.90 -10.35
CA PHE A 156 9.16 10.82 -10.69
C PHE A 156 8.66 9.94 -11.83
N LEU A 157 7.38 9.55 -11.82
CA LEU A 157 6.81 8.71 -12.87
C LEU A 157 6.68 9.48 -14.19
N CYS A 158 6.31 10.76 -14.17
CA CYS A 158 6.27 11.64 -15.36
C CYS A 158 7.66 11.77 -15.99
N GLU A 159 8.71 11.97 -15.18
CA GLU A 159 10.10 11.97 -15.65
C GLU A 159 10.44 10.65 -16.37
N LYS A 160 10.08 9.50 -15.77
CA LYS A 160 10.35 8.17 -16.35
C LYS A 160 9.60 7.91 -17.65
N VAL A 161 8.37 8.37 -17.80
CA VAL A 161 7.59 8.18 -19.04
C VAL A 161 7.91 9.24 -20.09
N GLY A 162 8.42 10.41 -19.68
CA GLY A 162 8.81 11.52 -20.55
C GLY A 162 7.65 12.44 -20.94
N GLU A 163 6.55 12.44 -20.18
CA GLU A 163 5.40 13.32 -20.38
C GLU A 163 4.64 13.57 -19.08
N GLU A 164 3.91 14.68 -19.02
CA GLU A 164 3.00 15.02 -17.92
C GLU A 164 1.77 14.11 -17.94
N VAL A 165 1.44 13.53 -16.78
CA VAL A 165 0.29 12.64 -16.62
C VAL A 165 -0.58 13.12 -15.45
N GLU A 166 -1.83 13.44 -15.75
CA GLU A 166 -2.79 13.81 -14.72
C GLU A 166 -3.28 12.59 -13.92
N VAL A 167 -3.21 12.68 -12.61
CA VAL A 167 -3.66 11.62 -11.70
C VAL A 167 -4.98 12.03 -11.04
N GLY A 168 -6.07 11.42 -11.49
CA GLY A 168 -7.39 11.60 -10.89
C GLY A 168 -7.52 10.92 -9.53
N SER A 169 -8.44 11.40 -8.69
CA SER A 169 -8.78 10.74 -7.42
C SER A 169 -9.67 9.52 -7.67
N ALA A 170 -9.24 8.33 -7.24
CA ALA A 170 -10.04 7.11 -7.33
C ALA A 170 -10.16 6.45 -5.93
N ASN A 171 -11.33 5.85 -5.66
CA ASN A 171 -11.59 5.04 -4.46
C ASN A 171 -11.40 5.78 -3.12
N THR A 172 -12.00 6.95 -2.95
CA THR A 172 -12.12 7.60 -1.63
C THR A 172 -12.79 6.65 -0.65
N SER A 173 -12.17 6.46 0.51
CA SER A 173 -12.80 5.75 1.64
C SER A 173 -13.96 6.61 2.19
N PRO A 174 -15.00 6.02 2.80
CA PRO A 174 -16.02 6.80 3.48
C PRO A 174 -15.39 7.82 4.42
N ASP A 175 -15.92 9.03 4.43
CA ASP A 175 -15.50 10.03 5.41
C ASP A 175 -16.03 9.60 6.77
N ARG A 176 -15.12 9.27 7.67
CA ARG A 176 -15.41 8.83 9.02
C ARG A 176 -14.28 9.31 9.94
N SER A 177 -14.58 10.32 10.73
CA SER A 177 -13.66 10.79 11.76
C SER A 177 -13.45 9.71 12.82
N PHE A 178 -12.33 9.76 13.50
CA PHE A 178 -12.01 8.85 14.60
C PHE A 178 -11.36 9.58 15.76
N PHE A 179 -11.43 8.96 16.90
CA PHE A 179 -10.75 9.37 18.12
C PHE A 179 -9.89 8.21 18.61
N LEU A 180 -8.72 8.54 19.15
CA LEU A 180 -7.87 7.66 19.93
C LEU A 180 -7.59 8.33 21.29
N SER A 181 -7.69 7.58 22.37
CA SER A 181 -7.13 8.02 23.64
C SER A 181 -5.61 8.20 23.52
N ARG A 182 -5.04 9.09 24.32
CA ARG A 182 -3.59 9.31 24.33
C ARG A 182 -2.81 8.03 24.65
N GLU A 183 -3.36 7.21 25.53
CA GLU A 183 -2.79 5.92 25.89
C GLU A 183 -2.73 4.98 24.67
N CYS A 184 -3.87 4.74 24.03
CA CYS A 184 -3.96 3.87 22.85
C CYS A 184 -3.11 4.40 21.68
N GLU A 185 -3.03 5.71 21.47
CA GLU A 185 -2.15 6.28 20.44
C GLU A 185 -0.68 5.99 20.75
N THR A 186 -0.25 6.11 22.02
CA THR A 186 1.13 5.83 22.42
C THR A 186 1.47 4.36 22.19
N GLU A 187 0.63 3.45 22.68
CA GLU A 187 0.81 1.99 22.48
C GLU A 187 0.87 1.62 20.99
N LEU A 188 -0.02 2.23 20.19
CA LEU A 188 -0.09 1.98 18.76
C LEU A 188 1.15 2.50 18.01
N ARG A 189 1.71 3.65 18.43
CA ARG A 189 2.97 4.18 17.89
C ARG A 189 4.16 3.27 18.24
N GLU A 190 4.23 2.78 19.45
CA GLU A 190 5.25 1.81 19.87
C GLU A 190 5.12 0.51 19.07
N PHE A 191 3.91 -0.01 18.93
CA PHE A 191 3.63 -1.19 18.13
C PHE A 191 4.07 -1.02 16.67
N PHE A 192 3.88 0.16 16.10
CA PHE A 192 4.28 0.53 14.74
C PHE A 192 5.72 1.09 14.63
N ALA A 193 6.55 1.02 15.66
CA ALA A 193 7.91 1.55 15.58
C ALA A 193 8.72 1.05 14.36
N PRO A 194 8.61 -0.22 13.90
CA PRO A 194 9.27 -0.64 12.66
C PRO A 194 8.73 0.05 11.40
N GLU A 195 7.43 0.34 11.36
CA GLU A 195 6.76 1.03 10.27
C GLU A 195 7.12 2.51 10.25
N TYR A 196 7.18 3.17 11.40
CA TYR A 196 7.61 4.57 11.49
C TYR A 196 9.03 4.76 11.02
N ARG A 197 9.97 3.85 11.35
CA ARG A 197 11.34 3.89 10.80
C ARG A 197 11.40 3.83 9.27
N ILE A 198 10.44 3.17 8.62
CA ILE A 198 10.33 3.14 7.17
C ILE A 198 9.75 4.46 6.67
N TYR A 199 8.68 4.94 7.30
CA TYR A 199 7.98 6.16 6.91
C TYR A 199 8.87 7.41 7.03
N GLU A 200 9.67 7.51 8.08
CA GLU A 200 10.60 8.62 8.31
C GLU A 200 11.72 8.71 7.27
N ARG A 201 12.11 7.57 6.69
CA ARG A 201 13.11 7.50 5.62
C ARG A 201 12.53 7.60 4.22
N ALA A 202 11.21 7.59 4.09
CA ALA A 202 10.55 7.69 2.80
C ALA A 202 10.68 9.12 2.24
N ILE A 203 10.73 9.21 0.89
CA ILE A 203 10.84 10.49 0.17
C ILE A 203 9.63 11.36 0.48
N GLY A 204 9.87 12.62 0.88
CA GLY A 204 8.86 13.59 1.30
C GLY A 204 8.82 13.84 2.81
N GLY A 205 9.70 13.19 3.59
CA GLY A 205 9.91 13.44 5.02
C GLY A 205 10.99 14.47 5.29
#